data_809ea727b1bf2630ad45eaf1a3eb5d69
#
_entry.id   809ea727b1bf2630ad45eaf1a3eb5d69
#
_cell.length_a   1.000
_cell.length_b   1.000
_cell.length_c   1.000
_cell.angle_alpha   90.00
_cell.angle_beta   90.00
_cell.angle_gamma   90.00
#
_symmetry.space_group_name_H-M   'P 1'
#
loop_
_entity.id
_entity.type
_entity.pdbx_description
1 polymer ?
#
loop_
_entity_poly.entity_id
_entity_poly.type
_entity_poly.pdbx_seq_one_letter_code
_entity_poly.pdbx_strand_id
1 'polypeptide(L)'
;MARTDVRFRAAYNQTLDELVGQSPGDPLPSELKLAKTLKVSRTVVRGVLKRLAEERIIGLDGRHKSLLRPTTEADRLPEREEYISLRELEGRFLDWVLRFDVPAGTPLNVAQLAKQFSVPPHLLQEFLASLDHFGLVERRPRGGWRLLGFTGDYAVELSEFRTLLEVNAARTVSALPDTHPVWAALDALEREHLQLLDRIDTDFRDFSRLDEKFHGTINAVVKNRFVSDFQKVISLIFHYHYQWDKQRERDRNQAAVGEHLRIIAAMRSHDADAAQATVQTHLATSKETLLASLRVNQLG
;
A
#
# COMPACT_ATOMS: atom_id res chain seq x y z
N MET A 1 -13.35 7.43 16.49
CA MET A 1 -13.75 8.43 15.50
C MET A 1 -14.51 7.84 14.31
N ALA A 2 -14.12 6.69 13.75
CA ALA A 2 -14.82 6.05 12.62
C ALA A 2 -16.35 5.84 12.80
N ARG A 3 -16.80 5.50 14.02
CA ARG A 3 -18.23 5.29 14.32
C ARG A 3 -19.07 6.58 14.28
N THR A 4 -18.44 7.74 14.48
CA THR A 4 -19.08 9.07 14.43
C THR A 4 -19.22 9.53 12.99
N ASP A 5 -18.25 9.23 12.13
CA ASP A 5 -18.25 9.59 10.72
C ASP A 5 -19.29 8.80 9.91
N VAL A 6 -19.38 7.50 10.11
CA VAL A 6 -20.43 6.66 9.50
C VAL A 6 -21.84 7.16 9.89
N ARG A 7 -22.04 7.52 11.16
CA ARG A 7 -23.32 8.08 11.62
C ARG A 7 -23.61 9.45 11.01
N PHE A 8 -22.59 10.26 10.85
CA PHE A 8 -22.72 11.58 10.21
C PHE A 8 -23.14 11.43 8.74
N ARG A 9 -22.47 10.56 7.96
CA ARG A 9 -22.78 10.31 6.55
C ARG A 9 -24.20 9.75 6.36
N ALA A 10 -24.55 8.75 7.17
CA ALA A 10 -25.91 8.22 7.14
C ALA A 10 -26.96 9.30 7.45
N ALA A 11 -26.73 10.13 8.47
CA ALA A 11 -27.62 11.23 8.80
C ALA A 11 -27.66 12.30 7.72
N TYR A 12 -26.54 12.58 7.07
CA TYR A 12 -26.47 13.53 5.96
C TYR A 12 -27.30 13.01 4.76
N ASN A 13 -27.10 11.77 4.33
CA ASN A 13 -27.84 11.18 3.21
C ASN A 13 -29.33 11.04 3.53
N GLN A 14 -29.71 10.64 4.74
CA GLN A 14 -31.10 10.62 5.17
C GLN A 14 -31.72 12.02 5.19
N THR A 15 -30.94 13.07 5.52
CA THR A 15 -31.44 14.44 5.43
C THR A 15 -31.69 14.84 3.97
N LEU A 16 -30.84 14.43 3.03
CA LEU A 16 -31.10 14.65 1.60
C LEU A 16 -32.40 13.94 1.14
N ASP A 17 -32.63 12.71 1.61
CA ASP A 17 -33.86 11.96 1.32
C ASP A 17 -35.12 12.69 1.81
N GLU A 18 -35.07 13.29 3.01
CA GLU A 18 -36.15 14.09 3.57
C GLU A 18 -36.42 15.37 2.77
N LEU A 19 -35.45 15.86 1.98
CA LEU A 19 -35.56 17.05 1.14
C LEU A 19 -35.99 16.70 -0.29
N VAL A 20 -36.03 15.45 -0.68
CA VAL A 20 -36.49 15.03 -2.01
C VAL A 20 -37.94 15.42 -2.19
N GLY A 21 -38.24 16.10 -3.30
CA GLY A 21 -39.58 16.57 -3.64
C GLY A 21 -39.97 17.91 -2.99
N GLN A 22 -39.12 18.54 -2.20
CA GLN A 22 -39.30 19.90 -1.71
C GLN A 22 -38.84 20.93 -2.75
N SER A 23 -39.42 22.12 -2.69
CA SER A 23 -39.11 23.23 -3.60
C SER A 23 -38.16 24.25 -2.94
N PRO A 24 -37.33 24.94 -3.72
CA PRO A 24 -36.54 26.05 -3.19
C PRO A 24 -37.40 27.06 -2.45
N GLY A 25 -36.98 27.43 -1.24
CA GLY A 25 -37.72 28.27 -0.31
C GLY A 25 -38.50 27.51 0.75
N ASP A 26 -38.73 26.21 0.62
CA ASP A 26 -39.42 25.41 1.62
C ASP A 26 -38.61 25.35 2.96
N PRO A 27 -39.30 25.48 4.10
CA PRO A 27 -38.63 25.49 5.38
C PRO A 27 -38.18 24.07 5.83
N LEU A 28 -36.94 23.94 6.32
CA LEU A 28 -36.47 22.70 6.90
C LEU A 28 -37.03 22.46 8.31
N PRO A 29 -37.16 21.18 8.72
CA PRO A 29 -37.52 20.83 10.08
C PRO A 29 -36.54 21.40 11.12
N SER A 30 -37.00 21.59 12.34
CA SER A 30 -36.15 22.04 13.44
C SER A 30 -35.05 21.00 13.77
N GLU A 31 -33.92 21.47 14.34
CA GLU A 31 -32.82 20.58 14.77
C GLU A 31 -33.32 19.46 15.71
N LEU A 32 -34.29 19.76 16.57
CA LEU A 32 -34.88 18.78 17.48
C LEU A 32 -35.67 17.70 16.72
N LYS A 33 -36.45 18.12 15.73
CA LYS A 33 -37.22 17.20 14.90
C LYS A 33 -36.28 16.32 14.06
N LEU A 34 -35.27 16.93 13.42
CA LEU A 34 -34.25 16.18 12.66
C LEU A 34 -33.49 15.18 13.54
N ALA A 35 -33.05 15.59 14.75
CA ALA A 35 -32.35 14.69 15.68
C ALA A 35 -33.20 13.46 16.06
N LYS A 36 -34.52 13.66 16.22
CA LYS A 36 -35.47 12.60 16.54
C LYS A 36 -35.72 11.67 15.32
N THR A 37 -35.91 12.24 14.14
CA THR A 37 -36.14 11.49 12.91
C THR A 37 -34.92 10.68 12.52
N LEU A 38 -33.74 11.29 12.51
CA LEU A 38 -32.46 10.67 12.12
C LEU A 38 -31.86 9.79 13.23
N LYS A 39 -32.43 9.77 14.43
CA LYS A 39 -31.95 9.03 15.64
C LYS A 39 -30.48 9.34 15.95
N VAL A 40 -30.06 10.60 15.85
CA VAL A 40 -28.72 11.08 16.11
C VAL A 40 -28.72 12.24 17.11
N SER A 41 -27.55 12.56 17.66
CA SER A 41 -27.41 13.71 18.58
C SER A 41 -27.58 15.05 17.84
N ARG A 42 -27.99 16.09 18.57
CA ARG A 42 -28.09 17.47 18.02
C ARG A 42 -26.75 17.98 17.46
N THR A 43 -25.63 17.51 18.00
CA THR A 43 -24.29 17.86 17.51
C THR A 43 -24.10 17.33 16.10
N VAL A 44 -24.52 16.10 15.81
CA VAL A 44 -24.48 15.52 14.47
C VAL A 44 -25.39 16.30 13.53
N VAL A 45 -26.61 16.59 13.94
CA VAL A 45 -27.56 17.41 13.12
C VAL A 45 -26.96 18.77 12.74
N ARG A 46 -26.35 19.46 13.70
CA ARG A 46 -25.68 20.74 13.42
C ARG A 46 -24.55 20.61 12.40
N GLY A 47 -23.77 19.54 12.51
CA GLY A 47 -22.72 19.23 11.54
C GLY A 47 -23.31 18.99 10.15
N VAL A 48 -24.39 18.21 10.05
CA VAL A 48 -25.12 17.95 8.79
C VAL A 48 -25.63 19.24 8.18
N LEU A 49 -26.36 20.07 8.96
CA LEU A 49 -26.89 21.33 8.46
C LEU A 49 -25.79 22.30 8.01
N LYS A 50 -24.69 22.37 8.77
CA LYS A 50 -23.52 23.17 8.38
C LYS A 50 -22.95 22.72 7.04
N ARG A 51 -22.79 21.42 6.83
CA ARG A 51 -22.26 20.87 5.58
C ARG A 51 -23.20 21.13 4.39
N LEU A 52 -24.51 20.93 4.57
CA LEU A 52 -25.51 21.24 3.53
C LEU A 52 -25.50 22.71 3.15
N ALA A 53 -25.26 23.62 4.12
CA ALA A 53 -25.13 25.04 3.86
C ALA A 53 -23.83 25.40 3.12
N GLU A 54 -22.71 24.79 3.49
CA GLU A 54 -21.41 24.93 2.79
C GLU A 54 -21.53 24.53 1.31
N GLU A 55 -22.32 23.48 1.02
CA GLU A 55 -22.60 23.00 -0.33
C GLU A 55 -23.74 23.74 -1.04
N ARG A 56 -24.26 24.81 -0.42
CA ARG A 56 -25.33 25.64 -0.95
C ARG A 56 -26.61 24.87 -1.31
N ILE A 57 -26.87 23.80 -0.59
CA ILE A 57 -28.11 23.04 -0.69
C ILE A 57 -29.21 23.72 0.14
N ILE A 58 -28.84 24.20 1.33
CA ILE A 58 -29.75 24.93 2.20
C ILE A 58 -29.19 26.30 2.58
N GLY A 59 -30.09 27.23 2.89
CA GLY A 59 -29.78 28.52 3.49
C GLY A 59 -29.98 28.51 5.00
N LEU A 60 -29.08 29.16 5.73
CA LEU A 60 -29.20 29.39 7.17
C LEU A 60 -29.30 30.88 7.45
N ASP A 61 -30.47 31.33 7.84
CA ASP A 61 -30.69 32.72 8.26
C ASP A 61 -31.25 32.75 9.68
N GLY A 62 -30.33 32.89 10.63
CA GLY A 62 -30.61 32.84 12.06
C GLY A 62 -31.30 31.53 12.46
N ARG A 63 -32.60 31.61 12.81
CA ARG A 63 -33.42 30.43 13.17
C ARG A 63 -34.13 29.80 11.97
N HIS A 64 -34.16 30.48 10.85
CA HIS A 64 -34.80 30.01 9.61
C HIS A 64 -33.81 29.20 8.79
N LYS A 65 -34.27 28.07 8.28
CA LYS A 65 -33.54 27.19 7.39
C LYS A 65 -34.44 26.87 6.22
N SER A 66 -33.98 27.10 5.00
CA SER A 66 -34.74 26.84 3.79
C SER A 66 -33.92 26.12 2.76
N LEU A 67 -34.57 25.33 1.92
CA LEU A 67 -33.94 24.70 0.76
C LEU A 67 -33.61 25.81 -0.27
N LEU A 68 -32.37 25.80 -0.79
CA LEU A 68 -31.92 26.73 -1.83
C LEU A 68 -32.03 26.14 -3.22
N ARG A 69 -31.81 24.84 -3.36
CA ARG A 69 -31.91 24.11 -4.62
C ARG A 69 -32.35 22.65 -4.38
N PRO A 70 -32.96 22.01 -5.39
CA PRO A 70 -33.25 20.58 -5.31
C PRO A 70 -32.00 19.76 -5.03
N THR A 71 -32.16 18.67 -4.29
CA THR A 71 -31.11 17.70 -4.05
C THR A 71 -30.92 16.77 -5.24
N THR A 72 -29.70 16.34 -5.50
CA THR A 72 -29.34 15.41 -6.57
C THR A 72 -28.57 14.22 -5.99
N GLU A 73 -28.43 13.14 -6.76
CA GLU A 73 -27.63 11.98 -6.35
C GLU A 73 -26.15 12.34 -6.15
N ALA A 74 -25.66 13.34 -6.89
CA ALA A 74 -24.28 13.84 -6.74
C ALA A 74 -24.03 14.55 -5.39
N ASP A 75 -25.08 14.96 -4.68
CA ASP A 75 -24.96 15.57 -3.35
C ASP A 75 -24.74 14.52 -2.24
N ARG A 76 -24.96 13.25 -2.52
CA ARG A 76 -24.81 12.19 -1.51
C ARG A 76 -23.37 11.97 -1.12
N LEU A 77 -23.16 11.79 0.16
CA LEU A 77 -21.89 11.30 0.67
C LEU A 77 -21.84 9.79 0.48
N PRO A 78 -20.71 9.23 0.04
CA PRO A 78 -20.53 7.79 -0.01
C PRO A 78 -20.77 7.18 1.37
N GLU A 79 -21.48 6.06 1.46
CA GLU A 79 -21.80 5.39 2.74
C GLU A 79 -20.55 4.99 3.53
N ARG A 80 -19.50 4.71 2.82
CA ARG A 80 -18.14 4.58 3.36
C ARG A 80 -17.22 5.50 2.57
N GLU A 81 -16.28 6.16 3.24
CA GLU A 81 -15.11 6.65 2.51
C GLU A 81 -14.48 5.42 1.87
N GLU A 82 -14.28 5.45 0.57
CA GLU A 82 -13.34 4.55 -0.08
C GLU A 82 -11.95 4.98 0.38
N TYR A 83 -11.58 4.50 1.56
CA TYR A 83 -10.21 4.62 2.00
C TYR A 83 -9.37 3.73 1.10
N ILE A 84 -8.29 4.29 0.62
CA ILE A 84 -7.28 3.49 -0.07
C ILE A 84 -6.91 2.29 0.81
N SER A 85 -6.67 1.17 0.18
CA SER A 85 -6.20 -0.03 0.87
C SER A 85 -4.87 0.24 1.57
N LEU A 86 -4.54 -0.55 2.60
CA LEU A 86 -3.23 -0.46 3.25
C LEU A 86 -2.10 -0.59 2.22
N ARG A 87 -2.22 -1.51 1.28
CA ARG A 87 -1.26 -1.71 0.18
C ARG A 87 -1.10 -0.47 -0.70
N GLU A 88 -2.18 0.24 -0.97
CA GLU A 88 -2.12 1.48 -1.75
C GLU A 88 -1.47 2.62 -0.95
N LEU A 89 -1.73 2.69 0.38
CA LEU A 89 -1.06 3.62 1.26
C LEU A 89 0.45 3.33 1.34
N GLU A 90 0.82 2.06 1.46
CA GLU A 90 2.21 1.59 1.40
C GLU A 90 2.89 2.09 0.14
N GLY A 91 2.26 1.84 -1.01
CA GLY A 91 2.76 2.30 -2.29
C GLY A 91 2.96 3.82 -2.36
N ARG A 92 1.95 4.58 -1.97
CA ARG A 92 2.01 6.04 -2.00
C ARG A 92 3.05 6.62 -1.04
N PHE A 93 3.21 6.02 0.13
CA PHE A 93 4.20 6.45 1.11
C PHE A 93 5.62 6.21 0.63
N LEU A 94 5.89 5.02 0.08
CA LEU A 94 7.22 4.70 -0.44
C LEU A 94 7.55 5.51 -1.70
N ASP A 95 6.60 5.66 -2.62
CA ASP A 95 6.79 6.55 -3.77
C ASP A 95 7.11 7.99 -3.31
N TRP A 96 6.43 8.45 -2.26
CA TRP A 96 6.73 9.75 -1.66
C TRP A 96 8.13 9.83 -1.06
N VAL A 97 8.53 8.84 -0.26
CA VAL A 97 9.87 8.80 0.37
C VAL A 97 10.96 8.78 -0.68
N LEU A 98 10.79 7.96 -1.71
CA LEU A 98 11.81 7.63 -2.67
C LEU A 98 11.87 8.62 -3.84
N ARG A 99 10.70 9.02 -4.36
CA ARG A 99 10.62 9.96 -5.48
C ARG A 99 11.02 11.38 -5.13
N PHE A 100 10.79 11.79 -3.87
CA PHE A 100 11.13 13.12 -3.39
C PHE A 100 12.39 13.14 -2.54
N ASP A 101 13.11 12.03 -2.51
CA ASP A 101 14.37 11.87 -1.76
C ASP A 101 14.26 12.42 -0.33
N VAL A 102 13.22 11.99 0.37
CA VAL A 102 12.92 12.49 1.72
C VAL A 102 14.04 12.09 2.68
N PRO A 103 14.79 13.07 3.24
CA PRO A 103 15.98 12.75 4.00
C PRO A 103 15.71 11.88 5.24
N ALA A 104 16.65 11.02 5.57
CA ALA A 104 16.67 10.35 6.87
C ALA A 104 16.62 11.40 8.01
N GLY A 105 15.92 11.06 9.08
CA GLY A 105 15.70 11.99 10.20
C GLY A 105 14.51 12.94 10.04
N THR A 106 13.83 12.95 8.89
CA THR A 106 12.66 13.82 8.65
C THR A 106 11.53 13.52 9.63
N PRO A 107 11.01 14.52 10.36
CA PRO A 107 9.84 14.37 11.21
C PRO A 107 8.59 14.13 10.36
N LEU A 108 7.81 13.10 10.69
CA LEU A 108 6.57 12.74 10.01
C LEU A 108 5.37 13.32 10.75
N ASN A 109 4.72 14.32 10.16
CA ASN A 109 3.50 14.90 10.69
C ASN A 109 2.29 14.06 10.23
N VAL A 110 1.70 13.29 11.14
CA VAL A 110 0.57 12.40 10.84
C VAL A 110 -0.62 13.14 10.25
N ALA A 111 -0.97 14.32 10.75
CA ALA A 111 -2.12 15.07 10.25
C ALA A 111 -1.90 15.58 8.81
N GLN A 112 -0.69 16.07 8.53
CA GLN A 112 -0.32 16.55 7.19
C GLN A 112 -0.24 15.41 6.19
N LEU A 113 0.44 14.31 6.54
CA LEU A 113 0.58 13.13 5.67
C LEU A 113 -0.76 12.42 5.44
N ALA A 114 -1.62 12.33 6.46
CA ALA A 114 -2.97 11.78 6.32
C ALA A 114 -3.79 12.57 5.30
N LYS A 115 -3.68 13.90 5.31
CA LYS A 115 -4.30 14.76 4.31
C LYS A 115 -3.68 14.57 2.92
N GLN A 116 -2.34 14.50 2.84
CA GLN A 116 -1.61 14.32 1.58
C GLN A 116 -1.96 13.00 0.90
N PHE A 117 -2.05 11.91 1.67
CA PHE A 117 -2.38 10.57 1.14
C PHE A 117 -3.88 10.29 1.06
N SER A 118 -4.72 11.24 1.52
CA SER A 118 -6.18 11.09 1.57
C SER A 118 -6.61 9.87 2.39
N VAL A 119 -6.02 9.71 3.59
CA VAL A 119 -6.32 8.62 4.53
C VAL A 119 -6.67 9.15 5.91
N PRO A 120 -7.43 8.39 6.72
CA PRO A 120 -7.65 8.75 8.10
C PRO A 120 -6.34 8.75 8.90
N PRO A 121 -6.14 9.69 9.85
CA PRO A 121 -4.94 9.72 10.67
C PRO A 121 -4.65 8.42 11.45
N HIS A 122 -5.69 7.68 11.85
CA HIS A 122 -5.50 6.41 12.56
C HIS A 122 -4.94 5.32 11.65
N LEU A 123 -5.39 5.24 10.38
CA LEU A 123 -4.86 4.28 9.41
C LEU A 123 -3.38 4.58 9.12
N LEU A 124 -3.02 5.87 8.96
CA LEU A 124 -1.62 6.25 8.80
C LEU A 124 -0.79 5.92 10.05
N GLN A 125 -1.33 6.08 11.26
CA GLN A 125 -0.63 5.69 12.49
C GLN A 125 -0.39 4.18 12.59
N GLU A 126 -1.38 3.36 12.24
CA GLU A 126 -1.24 1.89 12.17
C GLU A 126 -0.18 1.50 11.14
N PHE A 127 -0.20 2.14 9.98
CA PHE A 127 0.80 1.93 8.94
C PHE A 127 2.21 2.31 9.40
N LEU A 128 2.40 3.49 9.98
CA LEU A 128 3.70 3.91 10.50
C LEU A 128 4.19 3.00 11.64
N ALA A 129 3.27 2.50 12.48
CA ALA A 129 3.62 1.52 13.51
C ALA A 129 4.08 0.17 12.91
N SER A 130 3.54 -0.25 11.78
CA SER A 130 4.05 -1.43 11.07
C SER A 130 5.46 -1.20 10.51
N LEU A 131 5.74 -0.02 9.97
CA LEU A 131 7.07 0.33 9.46
C LEU A 131 8.12 0.53 10.57
N ASP A 132 7.72 0.94 11.78
CA ASP A 132 8.59 1.03 12.96
C ASP A 132 9.18 -0.33 13.32
N HIS A 133 8.38 -1.37 13.21
CA HIS A 133 8.83 -2.74 13.43
C HIS A 133 9.95 -3.18 12.48
N PHE A 134 10.04 -2.57 11.32
CA PHE A 134 11.05 -2.86 10.28
C PHE A 134 12.18 -1.83 10.22
N GLY A 135 12.21 -0.88 11.16
CA GLY A 135 13.28 0.10 11.22
C GLY A 135 13.29 1.16 10.10
N LEU A 136 12.18 1.35 9.38
CA LEU A 136 12.06 2.39 8.35
C LEU A 136 11.63 3.74 8.93
N VAL A 137 10.88 3.70 10.00
CA VAL A 137 10.49 4.85 10.80
C VAL A 137 10.71 4.55 12.28
N GLU A 138 10.71 5.56 13.11
CA GLU A 138 10.72 5.35 14.56
C GLU A 138 9.73 6.27 15.26
N ARG A 139 9.20 5.80 16.40
CA ARG A 139 8.38 6.59 17.26
C ARG A 139 9.24 7.48 18.17
N ARG A 140 9.01 8.79 18.16
CA ARG A 140 9.78 9.73 18.98
C ARG A 140 9.32 9.70 20.44
N PRO A 141 10.25 9.82 21.43
CA PRO A 141 9.91 9.81 22.86
C PRO A 141 8.91 10.91 23.27
N ARG A 142 8.95 12.06 22.60
CA ARG A 142 8.03 13.20 22.85
C ARG A 142 6.79 13.19 21.96
N GLY A 143 6.50 12.06 21.33
CA GLY A 143 5.38 11.87 20.40
C GLY A 143 5.71 12.21 18.94
N GLY A 144 4.90 11.65 18.02
CA GLY A 144 5.13 11.73 16.59
C GLY A 144 6.10 10.67 16.07
N TRP A 145 6.41 10.76 14.79
CA TRP A 145 7.23 9.80 14.05
C TRP A 145 8.41 10.50 13.38
N ARG A 146 9.45 9.75 13.10
CA ARG A 146 10.61 10.17 12.32
C ARG A 146 10.94 9.11 11.28
N LEU A 147 11.24 9.52 10.06
CA LEU A 147 11.75 8.65 9.02
C LEU A 147 13.21 8.32 9.36
N LEU A 148 13.56 7.05 9.45
CA LEU A 148 14.95 6.61 9.57
C LEU A 148 15.64 6.59 8.22
N GLY A 149 14.84 6.46 7.16
CA GLY A 149 15.29 6.48 5.79
C GLY A 149 15.77 5.10 5.31
N PHE A 150 15.97 5.04 4.00
CA PHE A 150 16.48 3.86 3.35
C PHE A 150 17.98 4.04 3.08
N THR A 151 18.80 3.75 4.08
CA THR A 151 20.26 3.94 4.00
C THR A 151 20.95 2.76 3.31
N GLY A 152 22.20 2.96 2.86
CA GLY A 152 23.03 1.87 2.32
C GLY A 152 23.21 0.73 3.31
N ASP A 153 23.41 1.03 4.60
CA ASP A 153 23.56 0.03 5.65
C ASP A 153 22.27 -0.78 5.82
N TYR A 154 21.10 -0.09 5.85
CA TYR A 154 19.82 -0.78 5.89
C TYR A 154 19.61 -1.70 4.68
N ALA A 155 20.00 -1.27 3.47
CA ALA A 155 19.90 -2.09 2.26
C ALA A 155 20.80 -3.33 2.33
N VAL A 156 22.01 -3.20 2.91
CA VAL A 156 22.91 -4.33 3.14
C VAL A 156 22.30 -5.33 4.13
N GLU A 157 21.87 -4.87 5.30
CA GLU A 157 21.28 -5.70 6.36
C GLU A 157 20.02 -6.41 5.87
N LEU A 158 19.14 -5.71 5.17
CA LEU A 158 17.93 -6.29 4.59
C LEU A 158 18.25 -7.36 3.53
N SER A 159 19.25 -7.11 2.67
CA SER A 159 19.66 -8.07 1.64
C SER A 159 20.29 -9.32 2.26
N GLU A 160 21.06 -9.19 3.33
CA GLU A 160 21.62 -10.32 4.08
C GLU A 160 20.52 -11.15 4.73
N PHE A 161 19.57 -10.49 5.38
CA PHE A 161 18.41 -11.17 5.96
C PHE A 161 17.56 -11.87 4.91
N ARG A 162 17.29 -11.22 3.78
CA ARG A 162 16.61 -11.81 2.62
C ARG A 162 17.31 -13.08 2.14
N THR A 163 18.65 -13.02 2.04
CA THR A 163 19.44 -14.17 1.61
C THR A 163 19.26 -15.38 2.54
N LEU A 164 19.29 -15.17 3.86
CA LEU A 164 19.05 -16.24 4.83
C LEU A 164 17.67 -16.89 4.64
N LEU A 165 16.64 -16.09 4.41
CA LEU A 165 15.28 -16.59 4.24
C LEU A 165 15.10 -17.36 2.92
N GLU A 166 15.54 -16.78 1.81
CA GLU A 166 15.27 -17.32 0.48
C GLU A 166 16.16 -18.52 0.13
N VAL A 167 17.41 -18.57 0.60
CA VAL A 167 18.27 -19.75 0.47
C VAL A 167 17.67 -20.94 1.23
N ASN A 168 17.16 -20.71 2.46
CA ASN A 168 16.45 -21.74 3.20
C ASN A 168 15.16 -22.20 2.50
N ALA A 169 14.43 -21.26 1.89
CA ALA A 169 13.22 -21.57 1.14
C ALA A 169 13.54 -22.43 -0.10
N ALA A 170 14.55 -22.07 -0.88
CA ALA A 170 14.98 -22.82 -2.05
C ALA A 170 15.37 -24.28 -1.70
N ARG A 171 16.16 -24.46 -0.64
CA ARG A 171 16.49 -25.78 -0.10
C ARG A 171 15.25 -26.57 0.28
N THR A 172 14.30 -25.90 0.95
CA THR A 172 13.04 -26.54 1.37
C THR A 172 12.21 -26.99 0.17
N VAL A 173 12.08 -26.14 -0.85
CA VAL A 173 11.36 -26.47 -2.10
C VAL A 173 12.00 -27.68 -2.79
N SER A 174 13.32 -27.70 -2.97
CA SER A 174 14.03 -28.79 -3.64
C SER A 174 13.86 -30.13 -2.95
N ALA A 175 13.59 -30.16 -1.65
CA ALA A 175 13.37 -31.39 -0.89
C ALA A 175 11.92 -31.91 -0.91
N LEU A 176 10.99 -31.18 -1.57
CA LEU A 176 9.58 -31.58 -1.61
C LEU A 176 9.34 -32.68 -2.64
N PRO A 177 8.35 -33.57 -2.37
CA PRO A 177 7.96 -34.59 -3.33
C PRO A 177 7.29 -33.96 -4.57
N ASP A 178 7.37 -34.60 -5.72
CA ASP A 178 6.79 -34.13 -7.00
C ASP A 178 5.29 -33.87 -6.94
N THR A 179 4.59 -34.47 -5.99
CA THR A 179 3.15 -34.28 -5.76
C THR A 179 2.82 -32.97 -5.02
N HIS A 180 3.82 -32.22 -4.55
CA HIS A 180 3.56 -31.00 -3.79
C HIS A 180 3.01 -29.90 -4.68
N PRO A 181 1.97 -29.15 -4.25
CA PRO A 181 1.31 -28.12 -5.06
C PRO A 181 2.23 -26.99 -5.55
N VAL A 182 3.38 -26.77 -4.90
CA VAL A 182 4.35 -25.74 -5.31
C VAL A 182 4.84 -25.94 -6.74
N TRP A 183 4.96 -27.21 -7.20
CA TRP A 183 5.44 -27.50 -8.54
C TRP A 183 4.51 -26.96 -9.61
N ALA A 184 3.21 -27.12 -9.45
CA ALA A 184 2.22 -26.50 -10.36
C ALA A 184 2.28 -24.97 -10.33
N ALA A 185 2.56 -24.36 -9.17
CA ALA A 185 2.74 -22.92 -9.06
C ALA A 185 4.03 -22.45 -9.75
N LEU A 186 5.13 -23.21 -9.63
CA LEU A 186 6.38 -22.92 -10.32
C LEU A 186 6.25 -23.09 -11.85
N ASP A 187 5.46 -24.07 -12.32
CA ASP A 187 5.14 -24.22 -13.73
C ASP A 187 4.37 -23.03 -14.30
N ALA A 188 3.44 -22.49 -13.51
CA ALA A 188 2.72 -21.28 -13.91
C ALA A 188 3.66 -20.07 -13.95
N LEU A 189 4.50 -19.92 -12.93
CA LEU A 189 5.50 -18.85 -12.88
C LEU A 189 6.50 -18.92 -14.03
N GLU A 190 7.00 -20.11 -14.37
CA GLU A 190 7.90 -20.29 -15.51
C GLU A 190 7.25 -19.80 -16.80
N ARG A 191 6.00 -20.19 -17.06
CA ARG A 191 5.26 -19.69 -18.25
C ARG A 191 5.10 -18.17 -18.23
N GLU A 192 4.77 -17.57 -17.07
CA GLU A 192 4.63 -16.11 -16.94
C GLU A 192 5.96 -15.39 -17.21
N HIS A 193 7.10 -15.95 -16.74
CA HIS A 193 8.43 -15.40 -17.00
C HIS A 193 8.79 -15.49 -18.49
N LEU A 194 8.53 -16.61 -19.14
CA LEU A 194 8.76 -16.77 -20.59
C LEU A 194 7.90 -15.81 -21.40
N GLN A 195 6.61 -15.68 -21.06
CA GLN A 195 5.71 -14.73 -21.71
C GLN A 195 6.17 -13.28 -21.53
N LEU A 196 6.69 -12.92 -20.35
CA LEU A 196 7.24 -11.60 -20.14
C LEU A 196 8.52 -11.39 -20.95
N LEU A 197 9.39 -12.41 -21.07
CA LEU A 197 10.62 -12.35 -21.85
C LEU A 197 10.33 -12.06 -23.32
N ASP A 198 9.28 -12.69 -23.90
CA ASP A 198 8.87 -12.47 -25.29
C ASP A 198 8.40 -11.03 -25.56
N ARG A 199 7.95 -10.31 -24.55
CA ARG A 199 7.45 -8.93 -24.64
C ARG A 199 8.23 -7.93 -23.76
N ILE A 200 9.44 -8.28 -23.38
CA ILE A 200 10.24 -7.50 -22.42
C ILE A 200 10.51 -6.07 -22.88
N ASP A 201 10.57 -5.82 -24.18
CA ASP A 201 10.82 -4.51 -24.74
C ASP A 201 9.70 -3.50 -24.48
N THR A 202 8.46 -3.97 -24.35
CA THR A 202 7.28 -3.12 -24.09
C THR A 202 6.78 -3.20 -22.67
N ASP A 203 6.82 -4.39 -22.05
CA ASP A 203 6.13 -4.70 -20.80
C ASP A 203 7.09 -5.00 -19.63
N PHE A 204 8.36 -4.59 -19.74
CA PHE A 204 9.38 -4.85 -18.72
C PHE A 204 8.96 -4.41 -17.28
N ARG A 205 8.04 -3.47 -17.16
CA ARG A 205 7.51 -3.01 -15.85
C ARG A 205 6.63 -4.03 -15.16
N ASP A 206 6.08 -5.01 -15.88
CA ASP A 206 5.30 -6.11 -15.30
C ASP A 206 6.18 -7.04 -14.46
N PHE A 207 7.51 -6.98 -14.66
CA PHE A 207 8.47 -7.77 -13.91
C PHE A 207 8.33 -7.59 -12.40
N SER A 208 8.17 -6.38 -11.90
CA SER A 208 8.14 -6.16 -10.43
C SER A 208 6.97 -6.90 -9.75
N ARG A 209 5.83 -7.05 -10.41
CA ARG A 209 4.70 -7.86 -9.90
C ARG A 209 5.02 -9.35 -9.98
N LEU A 210 5.68 -9.77 -11.05
CA LEU A 210 6.08 -11.16 -11.25
C LEU A 210 7.16 -11.57 -10.24
N ASP A 211 8.12 -10.69 -9.95
CA ASP A 211 9.15 -10.82 -8.92
C ASP A 211 8.54 -11.04 -7.52
N GLU A 212 7.61 -10.16 -7.12
CA GLU A 212 6.89 -10.31 -5.85
C GLU A 212 6.17 -11.67 -5.76
N LYS A 213 5.50 -12.08 -6.84
CA LYS A 213 4.78 -13.34 -6.91
C LYS A 213 5.73 -14.54 -6.83
N PHE A 214 6.87 -14.47 -7.51
CA PHE A 214 7.89 -15.51 -7.53
C PHE A 214 8.47 -15.75 -6.13
N HIS A 215 9.04 -14.73 -5.52
CA HIS A 215 9.64 -14.82 -4.19
C HIS A 215 8.61 -15.17 -3.11
N GLY A 216 7.41 -14.60 -3.20
CA GLY A 216 6.30 -14.92 -2.31
C GLY A 216 5.89 -16.40 -2.37
N THR A 217 5.84 -16.99 -3.58
CA THR A 217 5.49 -18.40 -3.79
C THR A 217 6.52 -19.34 -3.15
N ILE A 218 7.81 -19.06 -3.35
CA ILE A 218 8.89 -19.89 -2.79
C ILE A 218 8.93 -19.79 -1.28
N ASN A 219 8.88 -18.58 -0.73
CA ASN A 219 8.95 -18.36 0.72
C ASN A 219 7.73 -18.90 1.47
N ALA A 220 6.55 -18.95 0.84
CA ALA A 220 5.33 -19.49 1.44
C ALA A 220 5.43 -20.97 1.80
N VAL A 221 6.33 -21.72 1.15
CA VAL A 221 6.56 -23.15 1.41
C VAL A 221 7.11 -23.40 2.82
N VAL A 222 7.88 -22.47 3.35
CA VAL A 222 8.50 -22.61 4.69
C VAL A 222 7.46 -22.59 5.82
N LYS A 223 6.23 -22.11 5.58
CA LYS A 223 5.12 -22.04 6.57
C LYS A 223 5.51 -21.38 7.90
N ASN A 224 6.35 -20.35 7.83
CA ASN A 224 6.80 -19.59 8.99
C ASN A 224 6.15 -18.19 8.96
N ARG A 225 5.33 -17.86 9.98
CA ARG A 225 4.64 -16.57 10.06
C ARG A 225 5.58 -15.37 10.02
N PHE A 226 6.75 -15.48 10.67
CA PHE A 226 7.74 -14.40 10.68
C PHE A 226 8.33 -14.19 9.28
N VAL A 227 8.63 -15.27 8.55
CA VAL A 227 9.08 -15.18 7.15
C VAL A 227 8.03 -14.46 6.30
N SER A 228 6.75 -14.78 6.46
CA SER A 228 5.65 -14.16 5.72
C SER A 228 5.52 -12.65 5.99
N ASP A 229 5.74 -12.22 7.23
CA ASP A 229 5.65 -10.81 7.60
C ASP A 229 6.85 -10.01 7.07
N PHE A 230 8.05 -10.54 7.19
CA PHE A 230 9.26 -9.93 6.63
C PHE A 230 9.25 -9.90 5.09
N GLN A 231 8.70 -10.95 4.45
CA GLN A 231 8.60 -11.01 2.99
C GLN A 231 7.79 -9.83 2.42
N LYS A 232 6.77 -9.38 3.10
CA LYS A 232 5.98 -8.20 2.66
C LYS A 232 6.84 -6.96 2.55
N VAL A 233 7.72 -6.72 3.54
CA VAL A 233 8.62 -5.56 3.55
C VAL A 233 9.72 -5.70 2.53
N ILE A 234 10.31 -6.89 2.43
CA ILE A 234 11.33 -7.19 1.40
C ILE A 234 10.73 -6.92 0.01
N SER A 235 9.58 -7.51 -0.31
CA SER A 235 8.90 -7.29 -1.58
C SER A 235 8.60 -5.83 -1.84
N LEU A 236 8.13 -5.12 -0.83
CA LEU A 236 7.82 -3.70 -0.91
C LEU A 236 9.04 -2.87 -1.30
N ILE A 237 10.17 -3.06 -0.62
CA ILE A 237 11.40 -2.30 -0.86
C ILE A 237 12.02 -2.66 -2.20
N PHE A 238 12.12 -3.95 -2.52
CA PHE A 238 12.70 -4.39 -3.79
C PHE A 238 11.80 -4.08 -4.98
N HIS A 239 10.49 -4.07 -4.82
CA HIS A 239 9.55 -3.59 -5.84
C HIS A 239 9.76 -2.12 -6.19
N TYR A 240 9.98 -1.27 -5.19
CA TYR A 240 10.12 0.17 -5.42
C TYR A 240 11.52 0.57 -5.89
N HIS A 241 12.56 -0.15 -5.52
CA HIS A 241 13.92 0.20 -5.96
C HIS A 241 14.10 0.10 -7.49
N TYR A 242 13.38 -0.78 -8.17
CA TYR A 242 13.40 -0.87 -9.63
C TYR A 242 12.91 0.41 -10.32
N GLN A 243 12.16 1.25 -9.61
CA GLN A 243 11.63 2.50 -10.16
C GLN A 243 12.63 3.66 -10.08
N TRP A 244 13.75 3.52 -9.38
CA TRP A 244 14.70 4.63 -9.14
C TRP A 244 15.69 4.85 -10.27
N ASP A 245 16.19 3.80 -10.87
CA ASP A 245 17.07 3.90 -12.05
C ASP A 245 16.35 3.40 -13.29
N LYS A 246 15.69 4.33 -14.00
CA LYS A 246 14.91 4.02 -15.20
C LYS A 246 15.78 3.75 -16.43
N GLN A 247 17.07 4.14 -16.42
CA GLN A 247 17.90 4.06 -17.61
C GLN A 247 18.26 2.64 -18.00
N ARG A 248 18.31 1.70 -17.03
CA ARG A 248 18.63 0.29 -17.25
C ARG A 248 17.56 -0.67 -16.74
N GLU A 249 16.37 -0.14 -16.42
CA GLU A 249 15.29 -0.96 -15.84
C GLU A 249 14.95 -2.16 -16.71
N ARG A 250 14.82 -1.97 -18.02
CA ARG A 250 14.51 -3.04 -18.96
C ARG A 250 15.58 -4.14 -18.94
N ASP A 251 16.86 -3.79 -19.04
CA ASP A 251 17.96 -4.75 -19.12
C ASP A 251 18.13 -5.53 -17.83
N ARG A 252 17.96 -4.86 -16.69
CA ARG A 252 17.97 -5.50 -15.38
C ARG A 252 16.81 -6.48 -15.21
N ASN A 253 15.61 -6.07 -15.60
CA ASN A 253 14.42 -6.91 -15.49
C ASN A 253 14.55 -8.14 -16.40
N GLN A 254 15.09 -7.99 -17.62
CA GLN A 254 15.39 -9.10 -18.49
C GLN A 254 16.41 -10.07 -17.88
N ALA A 255 17.48 -9.57 -17.29
CA ALA A 255 18.47 -10.39 -16.61
C ALA A 255 17.87 -11.17 -15.43
N ALA A 256 17.06 -10.49 -14.60
CA ALA A 256 16.41 -11.09 -13.44
C ALA A 256 15.37 -12.16 -13.85
N VAL A 257 14.61 -11.96 -14.95
CA VAL A 257 13.75 -13.01 -15.52
C VAL A 257 14.56 -14.27 -15.83
N GLY A 258 15.73 -14.11 -16.49
CA GLY A 258 16.62 -15.22 -16.78
C GLY A 258 17.18 -15.91 -15.52
N GLU A 259 17.43 -15.14 -14.45
CA GLU A 259 17.86 -15.68 -13.17
C GLU A 259 16.74 -16.48 -12.49
N HIS A 260 15.51 -15.99 -12.47
CA HIS A 260 14.36 -16.71 -11.93
C HIS A 260 14.11 -18.04 -12.66
N LEU A 261 14.21 -18.06 -13.98
CA LEU A 261 14.08 -19.31 -14.77
C LEU A 261 15.16 -20.33 -14.38
N ARG A 262 16.42 -19.90 -14.15
CA ARG A 262 17.48 -20.78 -13.66
C ARG A 262 17.20 -21.30 -12.25
N ILE A 263 16.64 -20.46 -11.36
CA ILE A 263 16.26 -20.88 -10.00
C ILE A 263 15.16 -21.95 -10.07
N ILE A 264 14.13 -21.76 -10.90
CA ILE A 264 13.06 -22.75 -11.08
C ILE A 264 13.65 -24.09 -11.57
N ALA A 265 14.52 -24.05 -12.57
CA ALA A 265 15.18 -25.25 -13.11
C ALA A 265 16.03 -25.96 -12.04
N ALA A 266 16.80 -25.20 -11.25
CA ALA A 266 17.61 -25.74 -10.17
C ALA A 266 16.77 -26.39 -9.06
N MET A 267 15.64 -25.78 -8.68
CA MET A 267 14.73 -26.39 -7.70
C MET A 267 14.12 -27.69 -8.23
N ARG A 268 13.76 -27.75 -9.51
CA ARG A 268 13.20 -28.96 -10.16
C ARG A 268 14.18 -30.12 -10.27
N SER A 269 15.48 -29.86 -10.28
CA SER A 269 16.47 -30.92 -10.27
C SER A 269 16.55 -31.66 -8.95
N HIS A 270 15.84 -31.21 -7.91
CA HIS A 270 15.90 -31.70 -6.53
C HIS A 270 17.33 -31.67 -5.92
N ASP A 271 18.22 -30.90 -6.54
CA ASP A 271 19.55 -30.63 -6.02
C ASP A 271 19.50 -29.37 -5.13
N ALA A 272 19.48 -29.58 -3.83
CA ALA A 272 19.37 -28.50 -2.85
C ALA A 272 20.58 -27.55 -2.89
N ASP A 273 21.78 -28.05 -3.19
CA ASP A 273 22.99 -27.24 -3.26
C ASP A 273 22.99 -26.37 -4.53
N ALA A 274 22.59 -26.93 -5.66
CA ALA A 274 22.42 -26.18 -6.90
C ALA A 274 21.35 -25.10 -6.77
N ALA A 275 20.22 -25.41 -6.15
CA ALA A 275 19.15 -24.44 -5.91
C ALA A 275 19.61 -23.30 -5.00
N GLN A 276 20.31 -23.61 -3.89
CA GLN A 276 20.87 -22.60 -3.00
C GLN A 276 21.89 -21.70 -3.69
N ALA A 277 22.83 -22.27 -4.44
CA ALA A 277 23.85 -21.50 -5.17
C ALA A 277 23.24 -20.57 -6.21
N THR A 278 22.19 -21.02 -6.92
CA THR A 278 21.51 -20.21 -7.93
C THR A 278 20.75 -19.03 -7.29
N VAL A 279 20.05 -19.27 -6.17
CA VAL A 279 19.39 -18.20 -5.41
C VAL A 279 20.40 -17.22 -4.82
N GLN A 280 21.52 -17.69 -4.25
CA GLN A 280 22.56 -16.81 -3.73
C GLN A 280 23.12 -15.89 -4.81
N THR A 281 23.36 -16.41 -6.01
CA THR A 281 23.84 -15.60 -7.15
C THR A 281 22.82 -14.52 -7.52
N HIS A 282 21.55 -14.87 -7.65
CA HIS A 282 20.47 -13.91 -7.94
C HIS A 282 20.37 -12.83 -6.86
N LEU A 283 20.40 -13.19 -5.58
CA LEU A 283 20.29 -12.23 -4.48
C LEU A 283 21.52 -11.32 -4.36
N ALA A 284 22.71 -11.81 -4.73
CA ALA A 284 23.90 -10.97 -4.84
C ALA A 284 23.76 -9.92 -5.93
N THR A 285 23.30 -10.30 -7.13
CA THR A 285 22.97 -9.36 -8.23
C THR A 285 21.92 -8.34 -7.79
N SER A 286 20.86 -8.80 -7.11
CA SER A 286 19.79 -7.94 -6.59
C SER A 286 20.31 -6.92 -5.56
N LYS A 287 21.20 -7.35 -4.63
CA LYS A 287 21.84 -6.46 -3.65
C LYS A 287 22.71 -5.40 -4.33
N GLU A 288 23.53 -5.79 -5.30
CA GLU A 288 24.38 -4.85 -6.06
C GLU A 288 23.55 -3.82 -6.80
N THR A 289 22.48 -4.25 -7.44
CA THR A 289 21.53 -3.37 -8.16
C THR A 289 20.87 -2.38 -7.21
N LEU A 290 20.41 -2.84 -6.04
CA LEU A 290 19.82 -2.01 -5.01
C LEU A 290 20.79 -0.94 -4.52
N LEU A 291 22.02 -1.32 -4.17
CA LEU A 291 23.07 -0.40 -3.70
C LEU A 291 23.49 0.59 -4.79
N ALA A 292 23.55 0.18 -6.05
CA ALA A 292 23.85 1.07 -7.16
C ALA A 292 22.76 2.14 -7.33
N SER A 293 21.48 1.76 -7.21
CA SER A 293 20.36 2.70 -7.32
C SER A 293 20.35 3.75 -6.21
N LEU A 294 20.78 3.39 -4.99
CA LEU A 294 20.89 4.33 -3.88
C LEU A 294 22.01 5.37 -4.08
N ARG A 295 23.11 4.98 -4.72
CA ARG A 295 24.23 5.89 -5.01
C ARG A 295 23.89 6.94 -6.06
N VAL A 296 23.08 6.58 -7.05
CA VAL A 296 22.63 7.51 -8.10
C VAL A 296 21.79 8.64 -7.49
N ASN A 297 20.95 8.34 -6.51
CA ASN A 297 20.10 9.34 -5.84
C ASN A 297 20.84 10.23 -4.84
N GLN A 298 22.06 9.87 -4.41
CA GLN A 298 22.88 10.71 -3.51
C GLN A 298 23.76 11.72 -4.26
N LEU A 299 23.85 11.62 -5.57
CA LEU A 299 24.69 12.45 -6.43
C LEU A 299 23.91 13.45 -7.31
N GLY A 300 22.58 13.42 -7.26
CA GLY A 300 21.67 14.36 -7.94
C GLY A 300 21.05 15.33 -6.97
#